data_8b06a696cd91cd9643b479dc764b14a3
#
_entry.id   8b06a696cd91cd9643b479dc764b14a3
#
_cell.length_a   1.000
_cell.length_b   1.000
_cell.length_c   1.000
_cell.angle_alpha   90.00
_cell.angle_beta   90.00
_cell.angle_gamma   90.00
#
_symmetry.space_group_name_H-M   'P 1'
#
loop_
_entity.id
_entity.type
_entity.pdbx_description
1 polymer ?
#
loop_
_entity_poly.entity_id
_entity_poly.type
_entity_poly.pdbx_seq_one_letter_code
_entity_poly.pdbx_strand_id
1 'polypeptide(L)'
;MSHFDDETRIAPTGEGTWTAEISDEWSIGPNANGGYLLTPLLRAAREVAGQPDPFTVTTHFLRPGIGNETAEISADVIKPGRTMSTVSASLSQQGKTRIHTVAGFGDLDATTEHDAEWTIPMPDLPDPDECIDRRDLNQGVQINLMNRCEIRVDPKIQRDPSEVKTAEVLGWTRFRDETDPDVMALPFFADAFPPTVFTRLGPIGWVPTLELTVHVRRRPAPGWLACQ
;
A
#
# COMPACT_ATOMS: atom_id res chain seq x y z
N MET A 1 1.88 -17.17 10.20
CA MET A 1 1.60 -15.74 10.20
C MET A 1 2.55 -15.13 9.19
N SER A 2 2.09 -14.23 8.35
CA SER A 2 2.92 -13.68 7.28
C SER A 2 3.94 -12.67 7.80
N HIS A 3 5.01 -12.42 7.04
CA HIS A 3 5.93 -11.31 7.35
C HIS A 3 5.19 -9.97 7.43
N PHE A 4 4.22 -9.75 6.53
CA PHE A 4 3.43 -8.52 6.51
C PHE A 4 2.62 -8.35 7.78
N ASP A 5 1.91 -9.40 8.24
CA ASP A 5 1.14 -9.31 9.48
C ASP A 5 2.02 -9.10 10.70
N ASP A 6 3.16 -9.80 10.77
CA ASP A 6 4.07 -9.70 11.91
C ASP A 6 4.72 -8.32 12.00
N GLU A 7 5.18 -7.79 10.86
CA GLU A 7 5.92 -6.52 10.78
C GLU A 7 5.03 -5.29 10.65
N THR A 8 3.68 -5.45 10.65
CA THR A 8 2.70 -4.35 10.71
C THR A 8 1.82 -4.38 11.96
N ARG A 9 2.22 -5.15 12.98
CA ARG A 9 1.51 -5.23 14.26
C ARG A 9 1.52 -3.90 14.98
N ILE A 10 0.45 -3.68 15.73
CA ILE A 10 0.33 -2.54 16.63
C ILE A 10 0.21 -3.01 18.07
N ALA A 11 0.71 -2.23 19.01
CA ALA A 11 0.60 -2.47 20.45
C ALA A 11 -0.13 -1.29 21.09
N PRO A 12 -1.26 -1.50 21.79
CA PRO A 12 -2.01 -0.42 22.41
C PRO A 12 -1.20 0.22 23.56
N THR A 13 -1.23 1.55 23.65
CA THR A 13 -0.58 2.33 24.69
C THR A 13 -1.56 3.14 25.54
N GLY A 14 -2.79 3.31 25.07
CA GLY A 14 -3.87 4.02 25.73
C GLY A 14 -5.12 4.03 24.86
N GLU A 15 -6.13 4.78 25.27
CA GLU A 15 -7.33 4.97 24.47
C GLU A 15 -7.01 5.73 23.18
N GLY A 16 -7.32 5.14 22.02
CA GLY A 16 -7.05 5.74 20.72
C GLY A 16 -5.56 5.88 20.36
N THR A 17 -4.66 5.18 21.07
CA THR A 17 -3.21 5.29 20.85
C THR A 17 -2.50 3.94 20.85
N TRP A 18 -1.53 3.80 19.94
CA TRP A 18 -0.73 2.58 19.76
C TRP A 18 0.72 2.91 19.43
N THR A 19 1.56 1.89 19.47
CA THR A 19 2.89 1.91 18.86
C THR A 19 3.01 0.81 17.82
N ALA A 20 3.95 0.99 16.88
CA ALA A 20 4.36 -0.02 15.92
C ALA A 20 5.87 0.04 15.72
N GLU A 21 6.52 -1.13 15.63
CA GLU A 21 7.94 -1.23 15.26
C GLU A 21 8.05 -1.23 13.74
N ILE A 22 8.72 -0.23 13.19
CA ILE A 22 8.85 -0.06 11.74
C ILE A 22 10.13 -0.74 11.27
N SER A 23 10.00 -1.82 10.51
CA SER A 23 11.12 -2.57 9.94
C SER A 23 11.69 -1.85 8.71
N ASP A 24 13.02 -1.84 8.53
CA ASP A 24 13.68 -1.34 7.32
C ASP A 24 13.65 -2.35 6.16
N GLU A 25 13.21 -3.59 6.40
CA GLU A 25 12.99 -4.60 5.36
C GLU A 25 11.92 -4.19 4.32
N TRP A 26 11.11 -3.18 4.64
CA TRP A 26 10.10 -2.59 3.74
C TRP A 26 10.53 -1.23 3.19
N SER A 27 11.84 -0.94 3.19
CA SER A 27 12.36 0.37 2.76
C SER A 27 12.65 0.45 1.26
N ILE A 28 12.67 1.69 0.77
CA ILE A 28 13.18 2.10 -0.53
C ILE A 28 14.31 3.12 -0.25
N GLY A 29 15.56 2.72 -0.50
CA GLY A 29 16.71 3.49 -0.05
C GLY A 29 16.69 3.63 1.49
N PRO A 30 16.90 4.84 2.02
CA PRO A 30 16.94 5.08 3.46
C PRO A 30 15.57 5.23 4.11
N ASN A 31 14.48 5.17 3.35
CA ASN A 31 13.15 5.52 3.82
C ASN A 31 12.23 4.30 3.84
N ALA A 32 11.48 4.12 4.92
CA ALA A 32 10.39 3.14 4.95
C ALA A 32 9.34 3.51 3.90
N ASN A 33 8.83 2.50 3.15
CA ASN A 33 7.81 2.69 2.13
C ASN A 33 6.52 3.27 2.74
N GLY A 34 5.89 4.20 2.06
CA GLY A 34 4.71 4.90 2.56
C GLY A 34 3.51 3.99 2.76
N GLY A 35 3.24 3.10 1.82
CA GLY A 35 2.16 2.11 1.92
C GLY A 35 2.38 1.10 3.05
N TYR A 36 3.64 0.73 3.33
CA TYR A 36 3.98 -0.07 4.50
C TYR A 36 3.66 0.67 5.81
N LEU A 37 4.08 1.94 5.93
CA LEU A 37 3.75 2.76 7.10
C LEU A 37 2.24 2.97 7.29
N LEU A 38 1.50 3.01 6.20
CA LEU A 38 0.05 3.17 6.22
C LEU A 38 -0.66 1.96 6.83
N THR A 39 -0.10 0.76 6.72
CA THR A 39 -0.76 -0.47 7.21
C THR A 39 -0.95 -0.50 8.73
N PRO A 40 0.07 -0.30 9.60
CA PRO A 40 -0.16 -0.22 11.05
C PRO A 40 -1.12 0.92 11.42
N LEU A 41 -1.09 2.04 10.69
CA LEU A 41 -2.03 3.13 10.89
C LEU A 41 -3.47 2.72 10.60
N LEU A 42 -3.71 1.98 9.51
CA LEU A 42 -5.04 1.45 9.17
C LEU A 42 -5.50 0.37 10.15
N ARG A 43 -4.59 -0.44 10.70
CA ARG A 43 -4.93 -1.42 11.75
C ARG A 43 -5.47 -0.70 12.99
N ALA A 44 -4.82 0.38 13.43
CA ALA A 44 -5.30 1.21 14.54
C ALA A 44 -6.65 1.88 14.21
N ALA A 45 -6.77 2.44 13.01
CA ALA A 45 -8.02 3.06 12.55
C ALA A 45 -9.18 2.06 12.51
N ARG A 46 -8.93 0.80 12.13
CA ARG A 46 -9.94 -0.28 12.15
C ARG A 46 -10.45 -0.59 13.55
N GLU A 47 -9.53 -0.60 14.55
CA GLU A 47 -9.93 -0.87 15.94
C GLU A 47 -10.93 0.17 16.46
N VAL A 48 -10.69 1.48 16.20
CA VAL A 48 -11.62 2.52 16.64
C VAL A 48 -12.87 2.63 15.77
N ALA A 49 -12.77 2.27 14.47
CA ALA A 49 -13.91 2.29 13.56
C ALA A 49 -15.03 1.32 13.96
N GLY A 50 -14.65 0.18 14.57
CA GLY A 50 -15.58 -0.91 14.89
C GLY A 50 -16.18 -1.58 13.64
N GLN A 51 -15.54 -1.42 12.47
CA GLN A 51 -15.93 -1.97 11.18
C GLN A 51 -14.71 -2.68 10.55
N PRO A 52 -14.90 -3.82 9.84
CA PRO A 52 -13.78 -4.68 9.45
C PRO A 52 -12.93 -4.16 8.30
N ASP A 53 -13.51 -3.48 7.32
CA ASP A 53 -12.86 -3.26 6.03
C ASP A 53 -12.73 -1.77 5.68
N PRO A 54 -11.55 -1.31 5.21
CA PRO A 54 -11.41 0.03 4.65
C PRO A 54 -12.10 0.11 3.28
N PHE A 55 -13.04 1.06 3.10
CA PHE A 55 -13.69 1.34 1.82
C PHE A 55 -12.97 2.46 1.07
N THR A 56 -12.56 3.46 1.81
CA THR A 56 -11.83 4.62 1.28
C THR A 56 -10.69 4.95 2.22
N VAL A 57 -9.53 5.24 1.66
CA VAL A 57 -8.33 5.63 2.40
C VAL A 57 -7.72 6.81 1.65
N THR A 58 -7.66 7.98 2.27
CA THR A 58 -6.95 9.15 1.73
C THR A 58 -5.83 9.51 2.68
N THR A 59 -4.59 9.43 2.22
CA THR A 59 -3.39 9.57 3.03
C THR A 59 -2.47 10.63 2.47
N HIS A 60 -2.02 11.56 3.33
CA HIS A 60 -0.95 12.50 3.03
C HIS A 60 0.37 12.03 3.65
N PHE A 61 1.39 11.94 2.82
CA PHE A 61 2.77 11.61 3.22
C PHE A 61 3.52 12.92 3.51
N LEU A 62 3.64 13.27 4.79
CA LEU A 62 4.16 14.56 5.22
C LEU A 62 5.68 14.56 5.38
N ARG A 63 6.27 13.41 5.69
CA ARG A 63 7.72 13.21 5.86
C ARG A 63 8.10 11.76 5.59
N PRO A 64 9.33 11.49 5.15
CA PRO A 64 9.85 10.13 5.02
C PRO A 64 9.74 9.35 6.35
N GLY A 65 9.35 8.10 6.27
CA GLY A 65 9.38 7.17 7.40
C GLY A 65 10.78 6.69 7.70
N ILE A 66 11.03 6.32 8.94
CA ILE A 66 12.32 5.82 9.43
C ILE A 66 12.18 4.35 9.77
N GLY A 67 13.00 3.51 9.11
CA GLY A 67 13.09 2.09 9.42
C GLY A 67 13.84 1.83 10.73
N ASN A 68 13.60 0.68 11.35
CA ASN A 68 14.16 0.24 12.63
C ASN A 68 13.91 1.24 13.78
N GLU A 69 12.76 1.89 13.75
CA GLU A 69 12.36 2.86 14.75
C GLU A 69 10.88 2.68 15.11
N THR A 70 10.56 2.86 16.38
CA THR A 70 9.19 2.82 16.87
C THR A 70 8.39 4.02 16.35
N ALA A 71 7.19 3.76 15.87
CA ALA A 71 6.21 4.78 15.52
C ALA A 71 5.11 4.87 16.57
N GLU A 72 4.66 6.09 16.84
CA GLU A 72 3.50 6.41 17.68
C GLU A 72 2.29 6.63 16.75
N ILE A 73 1.17 6.02 17.08
CA ILE A 73 -0.06 6.08 16.29
C ILE A 73 -1.18 6.63 17.16
N SER A 74 -1.97 7.54 16.59
CA SER A 74 -3.23 7.99 17.16
C SER A 74 -4.35 7.85 16.13
N ALA A 75 -5.55 7.46 16.58
CA ALA A 75 -6.73 7.35 15.73
C ALA A 75 -7.99 7.76 16.48
N ASP A 76 -8.84 8.54 15.80
CA ASP A 76 -10.09 9.09 16.35
C ASP A 76 -11.23 8.89 15.35
N VAL A 77 -12.42 8.54 15.88
CA VAL A 77 -13.62 8.44 15.06
C VAL A 77 -14.18 9.84 14.79
N ILE A 78 -14.11 10.29 13.54
CA ILE A 78 -14.72 11.56 13.09
C ILE A 78 -16.25 11.42 13.05
N LYS A 79 -16.72 10.29 12.50
CA LYS A 79 -18.15 10.01 12.34
C LYS A 79 -18.41 8.54 12.59
N PRO A 80 -19.03 8.17 13.70
CA PRO A 80 -19.51 6.81 13.89
C PRO A 80 -20.74 6.54 13.00
N GLY A 81 -20.87 5.32 12.52
CA GLY A 81 -22.00 4.94 11.70
C GLY A 81 -22.30 3.43 11.75
N ARG A 82 -23.56 3.08 11.54
CA ARG A 82 -24.00 1.68 11.57
C ARG A 82 -23.42 0.87 10.41
N THR A 83 -23.34 1.44 9.23
CA THR A 83 -22.84 0.79 8.00
C THR A 83 -21.46 1.26 7.59
N MET A 84 -21.07 2.48 7.98
CA MET A 84 -19.77 3.03 7.67
C MET A 84 -19.37 4.07 8.73
N SER A 85 -18.18 3.91 9.30
CA SER A 85 -17.53 4.87 10.19
C SER A 85 -16.42 5.59 9.45
N THR A 86 -16.20 6.86 9.77
CA THR A 86 -15.07 7.66 9.26
C THR A 86 -14.08 7.93 10.39
N VAL A 87 -12.82 7.64 10.15
CA VAL A 87 -11.73 7.75 11.13
C VAL A 87 -10.64 8.66 10.58
N SER A 88 -10.08 9.49 11.47
CA SER A 88 -8.81 10.21 11.24
C SER A 88 -7.72 9.52 12.04
N ALA A 89 -6.55 9.31 11.43
CA ALA A 89 -5.42 8.71 12.11
C ALA A 89 -4.09 9.34 11.68
N SER A 90 -3.11 9.34 12.60
CA SER A 90 -1.76 9.85 12.36
C SER A 90 -0.70 8.90 12.89
N LEU A 91 0.39 8.77 12.14
CA LEU A 91 1.60 8.07 12.57
C LEU A 91 2.74 9.06 12.68
N SER A 92 3.42 9.04 13.82
CA SER A 92 4.53 9.93 14.14
C SER A 92 5.78 9.16 14.54
N GLN A 93 6.95 9.72 14.23
CA GLN A 93 8.25 9.23 14.71
C GLN A 93 9.08 10.45 15.12
N GLN A 94 9.82 10.35 16.23
CA GLN A 94 10.64 11.44 16.75
C GLN A 94 9.83 12.75 16.97
N GLY A 95 8.59 12.62 17.45
CA GLY A 95 7.70 13.74 17.69
C GLY A 95 7.22 14.49 16.44
N LYS A 96 7.40 13.90 15.24
CA LYS A 96 6.99 14.51 13.95
C LYS A 96 6.03 13.58 13.23
N THR A 97 4.86 14.08 12.85
CA THR A 97 3.92 13.34 12.01
C THR A 97 4.56 13.02 10.66
N ARG A 98 4.58 11.73 10.33
CA ARG A 98 5.08 11.21 9.04
C ARG A 98 3.95 11.10 8.03
N ILE A 99 2.85 10.48 8.43
CA ILE A 99 1.66 10.31 7.59
C ILE A 99 0.41 10.67 8.39
N HIS A 100 -0.59 11.15 7.66
CA HIS A 100 -1.93 11.40 8.17
C HIS A 100 -2.95 10.85 7.19
N THR A 101 -3.99 10.17 7.70
CA THR A 101 -5.03 9.55 6.88
C THR A 101 -6.42 9.86 7.38
N VAL A 102 -7.35 9.95 6.44
CA VAL A 102 -8.79 9.86 6.70
C VAL A 102 -9.31 8.63 5.97
N ALA A 103 -9.95 7.71 6.70
CA ALA A 103 -10.42 6.46 6.15
C ALA A 103 -11.88 6.18 6.52
N GLY A 104 -12.63 5.65 5.57
CA GLY A 104 -13.98 5.12 5.77
C GLY A 104 -13.94 3.62 5.91
N PHE A 105 -14.50 3.09 7.00
CA PHE A 105 -14.57 1.66 7.28
C PHE A 105 -16.01 1.16 7.24
N GLY A 106 -16.21 -0.03 6.68
CA GLY A 106 -17.49 -0.72 6.60
C GLY A 106 -17.29 -2.23 6.55
N ASP A 107 -18.28 -2.95 6.04
CA ASP A 107 -18.23 -4.39 5.86
C ASP A 107 -18.46 -4.70 4.37
N LEU A 108 -17.43 -5.19 3.68
CA LEU A 108 -17.50 -5.56 2.27
C LEU A 108 -18.43 -6.74 2.02
N ASP A 109 -18.61 -7.61 3.00
CA ASP A 109 -19.48 -8.78 2.87
C ASP A 109 -20.97 -8.42 3.06
N ALA A 110 -21.27 -7.31 3.73
CA ALA A 110 -22.65 -6.85 3.94
C ALA A 110 -23.27 -6.16 2.72
N THR A 111 -22.52 -5.93 1.64
CA THR A 111 -22.95 -5.11 0.49
C THR A 111 -23.47 -5.92 -0.71
N THR A 112 -23.60 -7.23 -0.64
CA THR A 112 -23.59 -8.12 -1.80
C THR A 112 -24.88 -8.82 -2.12
N GLU A 113 -25.95 -8.12 -2.46
CA GLU A 113 -27.11 -8.78 -3.11
C GLU A 113 -27.21 -8.48 -4.63
N HIS A 114 -26.20 -7.86 -5.26
CA HIS A 114 -26.26 -7.53 -6.67
C HIS A 114 -25.12 -8.17 -7.47
N ASP A 115 -25.47 -9.09 -8.36
CA ASP A 115 -24.54 -9.74 -9.30
C ASP A 115 -24.05 -8.80 -10.41
N ALA A 116 -24.53 -7.55 -10.44
CA ALA A 116 -24.12 -6.57 -11.46
C ALA A 116 -22.77 -5.95 -11.09
N GLU A 117 -21.77 -6.28 -11.84
CA GLU A 117 -20.43 -5.70 -11.73
C GLU A 117 -20.19 -4.71 -12.88
N TRP A 118 -20.04 -3.42 -12.53
CA TRP A 118 -19.66 -2.38 -13.48
C TRP A 118 -18.25 -1.89 -13.12
N THR A 119 -17.26 -2.46 -13.80
CA THR A 119 -15.85 -2.12 -13.58
C THR A 119 -15.16 -1.86 -14.91
N ILE A 120 -14.03 -1.17 -14.83
CA ILE A 120 -13.13 -1.07 -15.98
C ILE A 120 -12.56 -2.47 -16.23
N PRO A 121 -12.55 -2.96 -17.48
CA PRO A 121 -11.97 -4.25 -17.78
C PRO A 121 -10.50 -4.29 -17.37
N MET A 122 -10.07 -5.45 -16.89
CA MET A 122 -8.66 -5.70 -16.59
C MET A 122 -7.80 -5.44 -17.85
N PRO A 123 -6.67 -4.74 -17.71
CA PRO A 123 -5.76 -4.54 -18.83
C PRO A 123 -5.24 -5.87 -19.37
N ASP A 124 -4.87 -5.88 -20.64
CA ASP A 124 -4.19 -7.02 -21.26
C ASP A 124 -2.76 -7.12 -20.73
N LEU A 125 -2.53 -8.09 -19.85
CA LEU A 125 -1.29 -8.31 -19.12
C LEU A 125 -0.67 -9.66 -19.55
N PRO A 126 0.64 -9.72 -19.82
CA PRO A 126 1.36 -10.99 -19.90
C PRO A 126 1.24 -11.77 -18.59
N ASP A 127 1.37 -13.08 -18.66
CA ASP A 127 1.41 -13.90 -17.44
C ASP A 127 2.57 -13.47 -16.52
N PRO A 128 2.45 -13.65 -15.19
CA PRO A 128 3.52 -13.24 -14.26
C PRO A 128 4.90 -13.80 -14.62
N ASP A 129 4.95 -15.02 -15.19
CA ASP A 129 6.21 -15.66 -15.58
C ASP A 129 6.84 -15.08 -16.86
N GLU A 130 6.07 -14.36 -17.66
CA GLU A 130 6.53 -13.62 -18.83
C GLU A 130 6.95 -12.18 -18.48
N CYS A 131 6.64 -11.73 -17.28
CA CYS A 131 6.98 -10.40 -16.77
C CYS A 131 8.38 -10.38 -16.16
N ILE A 132 9.01 -9.20 -16.15
CA ILE A 132 10.35 -8.97 -15.58
C ILE A 132 10.22 -8.80 -14.07
N ASP A 133 10.97 -9.58 -13.27
CA ASP A 133 11.10 -9.31 -11.83
C ASP A 133 11.77 -7.92 -11.65
N ARG A 134 11.14 -7.06 -10.88
CA ARG A 134 11.66 -5.70 -10.61
C ARG A 134 13.07 -5.71 -10.02
N ARG A 135 13.50 -6.78 -9.36
CA ARG A 135 14.87 -6.94 -8.85
C ARG A 135 15.91 -6.97 -9.95
N ASP A 136 15.54 -7.43 -11.16
CA ASP A 136 16.43 -7.52 -12.31
C ASP A 136 16.57 -6.18 -13.04
N LEU A 137 15.80 -5.16 -12.64
CA LEU A 137 15.88 -3.82 -13.17
C LEU A 137 16.82 -2.94 -12.34
N ASN A 138 17.61 -2.11 -13.01
CA ASN A 138 18.42 -1.11 -12.32
C ASN A 138 17.51 -0.02 -11.74
N GLN A 139 17.39 0.03 -10.42
CA GLN A 139 16.56 0.99 -9.70
C GLN A 139 17.34 2.24 -9.25
N GLY A 140 18.68 2.26 -9.41
CA GLY A 140 19.54 3.34 -8.91
C GLY A 140 19.59 3.49 -7.38
N VAL A 141 18.84 2.67 -6.64
CA VAL A 141 18.73 2.66 -5.18
C VAL A 141 18.44 1.24 -4.70
N GLN A 142 18.89 0.92 -3.49
CA GLN A 142 18.53 -0.36 -2.85
C GLN A 142 17.05 -0.35 -2.45
N ILE A 143 16.34 -1.43 -2.75
CA ILE A 143 14.91 -1.57 -2.45
C ILE A 143 14.70 -2.83 -1.61
N ASN A 144 14.76 -2.70 -0.28
CA ASN A 144 14.62 -3.83 0.65
C ASN A 144 13.23 -4.46 0.56
N LEU A 145 12.18 -3.68 0.34
CA LEU A 145 10.82 -4.20 0.22
C LEU A 145 10.69 -5.32 -0.83
N MET A 146 11.62 -5.41 -1.81
CA MET A 146 11.66 -6.50 -2.78
C MET A 146 12.04 -7.86 -2.16
N ASN A 147 12.53 -7.88 -0.90
CA ASN A 147 12.73 -9.10 -0.13
C ASN A 147 11.42 -9.62 0.47
N ARG A 148 10.42 -8.76 0.58
CA ARG A 148 9.10 -9.05 1.19
C ARG A 148 7.99 -9.21 0.16
N CYS A 149 8.06 -8.49 -0.95
CA CYS A 149 7.10 -8.63 -2.04
C CYS A 149 7.78 -8.93 -3.37
N GLU A 150 7.04 -9.54 -4.25
CA GLU A 150 7.42 -9.79 -5.65
C GLU A 150 6.60 -8.84 -6.52
N ILE A 151 7.30 -8.03 -7.31
CA ILE A 151 6.71 -7.12 -8.28
C ILE A 151 7.26 -7.50 -9.64
N ARG A 152 6.37 -7.90 -10.53
CA ARG A 152 6.68 -8.27 -11.91
C ARG A 152 6.06 -7.26 -12.85
N VAL A 153 6.85 -6.68 -13.73
CA VAL A 153 6.41 -5.62 -14.64
C VAL A 153 6.41 -6.11 -16.09
N ASP A 154 5.42 -5.64 -16.86
CA ASP A 154 5.34 -5.93 -18.29
C ASP A 154 6.68 -5.55 -18.97
N PRO A 155 7.28 -6.43 -19.79
CA PRO A 155 8.53 -6.14 -20.52
C PRO A 155 8.50 -4.85 -21.33
N LYS A 156 7.32 -4.36 -21.66
CA LYS A 156 7.14 -3.05 -22.30
C LYS A 156 7.72 -1.87 -21.51
N ILE A 157 8.00 -2.02 -20.19
CA ILE A 157 8.67 -0.99 -19.40
C ILE A 157 10.07 -0.64 -19.92
N GLN A 158 10.73 -1.58 -20.64
CA GLN A 158 12.06 -1.39 -21.22
C GLN A 158 12.06 -0.77 -22.63
N ARG A 159 10.92 -0.27 -23.09
CA ARG A 159 10.85 0.43 -24.39
C ARG A 159 11.68 1.71 -24.36
N ASP A 160 12.11 2.15 -25.55
CA ASP A 160 12.73 3.45 -25.70
C ASP A 160 11.82 4.54 -25.11
N PRO A 161 12.28 5.34 -24.15
CA PRO A 161 11.47 6.40 -23.55
C PRO A 161 10.86 7.37 -24.57
N SER A 162 11.48 7.56 -25.73
CA SER A 162 10.96 8.42 -26.81
C SER A 162 9.70 7.83 -27.47
N GLU A 163 9.50 6.52 -27.40
CA GLU A 163 8.34 5.81 -27.96
C GLU A 163 7.18 5.73 -26.97
N VAL A 164 7.42 6.04 -25.67
CA VAL A 164 6.41 5.98 -24.61
C VAL A 164 5.42 7.15 -24.79
N LYS A 165 4.18 6.85 -25.15
CA LYS A 165 3.11 7.85 -25.33
C LYS A 165 2.36 8.11 -24.03
N THR A 166 2.20 7.10 -23.20
CA THR A 166 1.46 7.14 -21.93
C THR A 166 2.39 6.70 -20.80
N ALA A 167 2.44 7.47 -19.71
CA ALA A 167 3.17 7.09 -18.51
C ALA A 167 2.37 6.01 -17.76
N GLU A 168 2.60 4.76 -18.12
CA GLU A 168 1.88 3.60 -17.62
C GLU A 168 2.87 2.49 -17.28
N VAL A 169 2.62 1.82 -16.16
CA VAL A 169 3.30 0.59 -15.76
C VAL A 169 2.24 -0.46 -15.48
N LEU A 170 2.36 -1.61 -16.13
CA LEU A 170 1.50 -2.77 -15.95
C LEU A 170 2.29 -3.90 -15.32
N GLY A 171 1.63 -4.75 -14.56
CA GLY A 171 2.27 -5.94 -14.02
C GLY A 171 1.51 -6.60 -12.88
N TRP A 172 2.26 -7.34 -12.07
CA TRP A 172 1.74 -8.17 -11.01
C TRP A 172 2.50 -7.94 -9.71
N THR A 173 1.80 -8.14 -8.60
CA THR A 173 2.42 -8.12 -7.28
C THR A 173 1.86 -9.20 -6.37
N ARG A 174 2.69 -9.72 -5.46
CA ARG A 174 2.31 -10.62 -4.36
C ARG A 174 3.32 -10.54 -3.23
N PHE A 175 3.00 -11.12 -2.09
CA PHE A 175 4.00 -11.37 -1.05
C PHE A 175 4.93 -12.52 -1.43
N ARG A 176 6.22 -12.42 -1.07
CA ARG A 176 7.22 -13.47 -1.38
C ARG A 176 7.05 -14.73 -0.55
N ASP A 177 6.48 -14.62 0.63
CA ASP A 177 6.15 -15.76 1.48
C ASP A 177 4.87 -16.49 1.03
N GLU A 178 4.34 -16.11 -0.14
CA GLU A 178 3.15 -16.68 -0.76
C GLU A 178 1.87 -16.56 0.11
N THR A 179 1.89 -15.70 1.13
CA THR A 179 0.69 -15.38 1.89
C THR A 179 -0.29 -14.62 1.01
N ASP A 180 -1.56 -15.01 1.07
CA ASP A 180 -2.61 -14.32 0.34
C ASP A 180 -2.80 -12.89 0.87
N PRO A 181 -2.95 -11.90 -0.01
CA PRO A 181 -3.21 -10.53 0.41
C PRO A 181 -4.60 -10.40 1.03
N ASP A 182 -4.72 -9.57 2.06
CA ASP A 182 -5.99 -9.12 2.60
C ASP A 182 -6.31 -7.68 2.16
N VAL A 183 -7.45 -7.14 2.60
CA VAL A 183 -7.85 -5.76 2.26
C VAL A 183 -6.91 -4.70 2.84
N MET A 184 -6.18 -5.02 3.92
CA MET A 184 -5.22 -4.10 4.54
C MET A 184 -3.92 -4.01 3.74
N ALA A 185 -3.61 -5.02 2.93
CA ALA A 185 -2.45 -5.04 2.04
C ALA A 185 -2.66 -4.22 0.75
N LEU A 186 -3.91 -3.96 0.34
CA LEU A 186 -4.19 -3.25 -0.91
C LEU A 186 -3.57 -1.84 -0.98
N PRO A 187 -3.67 -0.99 0.07
CA PRO A 187 -3.00 0.31 0.07
C PRO A 187 -1.47 0.22 0.02
N PHE A 188 -0.88 -0.82 0.64
CA PHE A 188 0.55 -1.09 0.53
C PHE A 188 0.94 -1.41 -0.92
N PHE A 189 0.28 -2.34 -1.57
CA PHE A 189 0.58 -2.70 -2.95
C PHE A 189 0.36 -1.55 -3.93
N ALA A 190 -0.64 -0.69 -3.70
CA ALA A 190 -0.86 0.51 -4.51
C ALA A 190 0.33 1.50 -4.47
N ASP A 191 1.00 1.63 -3.31
CA ASP A 191 2.19 2.51 -3.15
C ASP A 191 3.51 1.79 -3.49
N ALA A 192 3.55 0.46 -3.41
CA ALA A 192 4.76 -0.32 -3.69
C ALA A 192 5.06 -0.45 -5.18
N PHE A 193 4.08 -0.21 -6.05
CA PHE A 193 4.25 -0.34 -7.50
C PHE A 193 5.14 0.78 -8.05
N PRO A 194 5.90 0.54 -9.15
CA PRO A 194 6.88 1.52 -9.62
C PRO A 194 6.26 2.84 -10.08
N PRO A 195 6.92 3.99 -9.85
CA PRO A 195 6.46 5.27 -10.37
C PRO A 195 6.42 5.27 -11.92
N THR A 196 5.28 5.61 -12.48
CA THR A 196 5.06 5.60 -13.94
C THR A 196 5.96 6.59 -14.69
N VAL A 197 6.43 7.65 -14.02
CA VAL A 197 7.36 8.63 -14.61
C VAL A 197 8.67 7.99 -15.07
N PHE A 198 9.07 6.87 -14.50
CA PHE A 198 10.31 6.16 -14.88
C PHE A 198 10.23 5.57 -16.30
N THR A 199 9.05 5.30 -16.82
CA THR A 199 8.89 4.82 -18.20
C THR A 199 9.29 5.88 -19.22
N ARG A 200 9.19 7.16 -18.85
CA ARG A 200 9.47 8.29 -19.72
C ARG A 200 10.84 8.94 -19.48
N LEU A 201 11.25 9.02 -18.22
CA LEU A 201 12.47 9.76 -17.81
C LEU A 201 13.60 8.83 -17.35
N GLY A 202 13.36 7.51 -17.31
CA GLY A 202 14.26 6.57 -16.67
C GLY A 202 14.33 6.75 -15.15
N PRO A 203 15.23 6.04 -14.44
CA PRO A 203 15.40 6.16 -12.99
C PRO A 203 16.06 7.50 -12.64
N ILE A 204 15.23 8.52 -12.44
CA ILE A 204 15.65 9.91 -12.17
C ILE A 204 15.94 10.19 -10.69
N GLY A 205 15.89 9.16 -9.83
CA GLY A 205 16.08 9.27 -8.39
C GLY A 205 14.80 9.02 -7.60
N TRP A 206 14.72 9.59 -6.41
CA TRP A 206 13.59 9.39 -5.53
C TRP A 206 12.34 10.17 -5.99
N VAL A 207 11.23 9.46 -6.17
CA VAL A 207 9.92 10.03 -6.52
C VAL A 207 8.96 9.75 -5.35
N PRO A 208 8.83 10.70 -4.40
CA PRO A 208 7.98 10.50 -3.24
C PRO A 208 6.51 10.60 -3.59
N THR A 209 5.70 9.73 -2.99
CA THR A 209 4.25 9.88 -2.96
C THR A 209 3.90 11.01 -1.99
N LEU A 210 3.15 12.00 -2.43
CA LEU A 210 2.68 13.11 -1.58
C LEU A 210 1.30 12.83 -1.01
N GLU A 211 0.45 12.21 -1.82
CA GLU A 211 -0.91 11.81 -1.46
C GLU A 211 -1.25 10.51 -2.17
N LEU A 212 -2.00 9.64 -1.50
CA LEU A 212 -2.55 8.41 -2.06
C LEU A 212 -3.99 8.26 -1.61
N THR A 213 -4.89 8.15 -2.59
CA THR A 213 -6.29 7.77 -2.33
C THR A 213 -6.58 6.39 -2.90
N VAL A 214 -7.04 5.48 -2.02
CA VAL A 214 -7.41 4.11 -2.36
C VAL A 214 -8.89 3.90 -2.11
N HIS A 215 -9.58 3.34 -3.09
CA HIS A 215 -10.96 2.87 -2.96
C HIS A 215 -10.99 1.35 -3.04
N VAL A 216 -11.25 0.69 -1.92
CA VAL A 216 -11.41 -0.76 -1.88
C VAL A 216 -12.85 -1.11 -2.26
N ARG A 217 -13.00 -1.86 -3.33
CA ARG A 217 -14.31 -2.25 -3.86
C ARG A 217 -14.67 -3.69 -3.58
N ARG A 218 -13.64 -4.53 -3.35
CA ARG A 218 -13.79 -5.98 -3.21
C ARG A 218 -12.61 -6.53 -2.43
N ARG A 219 -12.78 -7.69 -1.81
CA ARG A 219 -11.65 -8.46 -1.26
C ARG A 219 -10.72 -8.89 -2.38
N PRO A 220 -9.38 -8.82 -2.18
CA PRO A 220 -8.44 -9.30 -3.19
C PRO A 220 -8.58 -10.81 -3.41
N ALA A 221 -8.26 -11.27 -4.62
CA ALA A 221 -8.11 -12.68 -4.90
C ALA A 221 -6.82 -13.22 -4.26
N PRO A 222 -6.74 -14.52 -3.96
CA PRO A 222 -5.49 -15.16 -3.54
C PRO A 222 -4.37 -15.03 -4.57
N GLY A 223 -3.12 -14.99 -4.09
CA GLY A 223 -1.95 -15.02 -4.93
C GLY A 223 -1.63 -13.66 -5.60
N TRP A 224 -1.51 -13.67 -6.92
CA TRP A 224 -1.12 -12.49 -7.70
C TRP A 224 -2.23 -11.45 -7.81
N LEU A 225 -1.86 -10.19 -7.62
CA LEU A 225 -2.68 -9.02 -7.89
C LEU A 225 -2.19 -8.35 -9.17
N ALA A 226 -3.12 -8.10 -10.12
CA ALA A 226 -2.84 -7.29 -11.30
C ALA A 226 -2.79 -5.81 -10.92
N CYS A 227 -1.81 -5.09 -11.47
CA CYS A 227 -1.57 -3.68 -11.21
C CYS A 227 -1.43 -2.89 -12.52
N GLN A 228 -2.02 -1.69 -12.52
CA GLN A 228 -1.89 -0.70 -13.60
C GLN A 228 -1.64 0.68 -13.01
#